data_693fb39e69881ae24db9d136f774b290
#
_entry.id   693fb39e69881ae24db9d136f774b290
#
_cell.length_a   1.000
_cell.length_b   1.000
_cell.length_c   1.000
_cell.angle_alpha   90.00
_cell.angle_beta   90.00
_cell.angle_gamma   90.00
#
_symmetry.space_group_name_H-M   'P 1'
#
loop_
_entity.id
_entity.type
_entity.pdbx_description
1 polymer ?
#
loop_
_entity_poly.entity_id
_entity_poly.type
_entity_poly.pdbx_seq_one_letter_code
_entity_poly.pdbx_strand_id
1 'polypeptide(L)'
;MGRNDTKVIHIGDRVIGGGNPILIQSMTNTKTDDVEATVAQINKLADAGCDIIRCAVPNMEAANALSSIKSKINIPLVADIHFDYKLAIAAIENGADKIRINPGNIGSTDRIKAVVDAAKDKNIPIRVGVNSGSLEKEIVEKNGGVTAEGIVESAIDKVRIIEDLGYDNLVVSIKSSDVLMCVKAHELVSKEINYPLHVGITESGTIISGNIKSSIGLGLILNQGIGDTIRVSLTGDPLEEIKSAKLILRTLGLREGGIEVVSCPTCGRTQIDLISLANQVENMVADIPLNIKVAVMGCVVNGPGEAKEADIGIAGGINEGLIIKKGEIIKKVPEDKLISELRNELLNWSE
;
A
#
# COMPACT_ATOMS: atom_id res chain seq x y z
N MET A 1 -9.17 19.41 3.49
CA MET A 1 -8.79 19.23 2.06
C MET A 1 -8.80 17.74 1.76
N GLY A 2 -9.31 17.34 0.61
CA GLY A 2 -9.24 15.95 0.17
C GLY A 2 -8.02 15.72 -0.74
N ARG A 3 -7.78 14.45 -1.13
CA ARG A 3 -6.67 14.07 -2.02
C ARG A 3 -6.69 14.78 -3.39
N ASN A 4 -7.84 15.28 -3.83
CA ASN A 4 -7.97 16.04 -5.08
C ASN A 4 -7.33 17.45 -4.97
N ASP A 5 -7.17 17.96 -3.77
CA ASP A 5 -6.67 19.29 -3.49
C ASP A 5 -5.16 19.29 -3.12
N THR A 6 -4.55 18.09 -3.03
CA THR A 6 -3.12 17.99 -2.70
C THR A 6 -2.24 18.39 -3.88
N LYS A 7 -1.03 18.88 -3.60
CA LYS A 7 -0.03 19.20 -4.64
C LYS A 7 0.30 17.96 -5.45
N VAL A 8 0.52 18.15 -6.75
CA VAL A 8 1.02 17.09 -7.63
C VAL A 8 2.54 16.97 -7.44
N ILE A 9 3.00 15.78 -7.10
CA ILE A 9 4.41 15.46 -6.85
C ILE A 9 4.84 14.29 -7.76
N HIS A 10 6.00 14.47 -8.40
CA HIS A 10 6.62 13.44 -9.23
C HIS A 10 7.66 12.64 -8.44
N ILE A 11 7.62 11.32 -8.56
CA ILE A 11 8.55 10.37 -7.94
C ILE A 11 9.06 9.44 -9.06
N GLY A 12 10.20 9.76 -9.63
CA GLY A 12 10.64 9.12 -10.86
C GLY A 12 9.59 9.29 -11.98
N ASP A 13 9.11 8.20 -12.54
CA ASP A 13 8.05 8.15 -13.57
C ASP A 13 6.62 8.15 -13.00
N ARG A 14 6.45 8.14 -11.69
CA ARG A 14 5.14 8.12 -11.01
C ARG A 14 4.71 9.50 -10.55
N VAL A 15 3.40 9.69 -10.53
CA VAL A 15 2.76 10.95 -10.10
C VAL A 15 1.80 10.65 -8.95
N ILE A 16 1.82 11.47 -7.90
CA ILE A 16 0.92 11.39 -6.74
C ILE A 16 0.32 12.76 -6.43
N GLY A 17 -0.75 12.78 -5.66
CA GLY A 17 -1.47 14.02 -5.33
C GLY A 17 -2.38 14.49 -6.44
N GLY A 18 -3.16 15.55 -6.21
CA GLY A 18 -4.05 16.14 -7.21
C GLY A 18 -5.12 15.18 -7.75
N GLY A 19 -5.56 14.20 -6.97
CA GLY A 19 -6.54 13.21 -7.40
C GLY A 19 -5.98 12.05 -8.24
N ASN A 20 -4.66 12.01 -8.48
CA ASN A 20 -4.04 10.87 -9.17
C ASN A 20 -4.28 9.55 -8.43
N PRO A 21 -4.17 8.38 -9.10
CA PRO A 21 -4.36 7.07 -8.47
C PRO A 21 -3.49 6.88 -7.21
N ILE A 22 -4.04 6.21 -6.22
CA ILE A 22 -3.31 5.90 -4.98
C ILE A 22 -2.27 4.82 -5.27
N LEU A 23 -1.01 5.12 -4.99
CA LEU A 23 0.09 4.20 -5.24
C LEU A 23 0.42 3.35 -4.02
N ILE A 24 0.77 2.09 -4.27
CA ILE A 24 1.20 1.13 -3.26
C ILE A 24 2.72 1.22 -3.13
N GLN A 25 3.19 1.57 -1.94
CA GLN A 25 4.61 1.53 -1.59
C GLN A 25 4.87 0.37 -0.65
N SER A 26 5.94 -0.41 -0.90
CA SER A 26 6.48 -1.37 0.06
C SER A 26 7.93 -1.03 0.43
N MET A 27 8.55 -1.89 1.22
CA MET A 27 9.94 -1.73 1.66
C MET A 27 10.64 -3.08 1.60
N THR A 28 11.88 -3.08 1.11
CA THR A 28 12.73 -4.27 1.14
C THR A 28 13.10 -4.64 2.58
N ASN A 29 13.24 -5.92 2.84
CA ASN A 29 13.80 -6.46 4.08
C ASN A 29 15.18 -7.12 3.87
N THR A 30 15.73 -7.03 2.65
CA THR A 30 17.11 -7.37 2.33
C THR A 30 18.07 -6.29 2.83
N LYS A 31 19.34 -6.62 2.99
CA LYS A 31 20.38 -5.60 3.19
C LYS A 31 20.58 -4.86 1.88
N THR A 32 20.53 -3.54 1.90
CA THR A 32 20.57 -2.71 0.68
C THR A 32 21.92 -2.79 -0.04
N ASP A 33 23.01 -3.06 0.68
CA ASP A 33 24.35 -3.31 0.12
C ASP A 33 24.46 -4.69 -0.59
N ASP A 34 23.56 -5.63 -0.32
CA ASP A 34 23.38 -6.83 -1.14
C ASP A 34 22.48 -6.49 -2.36
N VAL A 35 23.13 -5.98 -3.39
CA VAL A 35 22.46 -5.49 -4.61
C VAL A 35 21.64 -6.59 -5.29
N GLU A 36 22.17 -7.81 -5.39
CA GLU A 36 21.51 -8.91 -6.12
C GLU A 36 20.22 -9.35 -5.41
N ALA A 37 20.31 -9.61 -4.11
CA ALA A 37 19.14 -9.98 -3.31
C ALA A 37 18.08 -8.85 -3.29
N THR A 38 18.53 -7.60 -3.18
CA THR A 38 17.64 -6.44 -3.14
C THR A 38 16.92 -6.23 -4.48
N VAL A 39 17.64 -6.31 -5.60
CA VAL A 39 17.03 -6.21 -6.95
C VAL A 39 16.03 -7.34 -7.19
N ALA A 40 16.39 -8.59 -6.84
CA ALA A 40 15.50 -9.74 -6.99
C ALA A 40 14.19 -9.54 -6.19
N GLN A 41 14.30 -9.06 -4.95
CA GLN A 41 13.13 -8.76 -4.12
C GLN A 41 12.29 -7.62 -4.70
N ILE A 42 12.92 -6.53 -5.15
CA ILE A 42 12.21 -5.39 -5.74
C ILE A 42 11.42 -5.82 -6.99
N ASN A 43 12.04 -6.56 -7.91
CA ASN A 43 11.38 -7.03 -9.11
C ASN A 43 10.18 -7.94 -8.77
N LYS A 44 10.34 -8.86 -7.82
CA LYS A 44 9.25 -9.71 -7.33
C LYS A 44 8.08 -8.89 -6.75
N LEU A 45 8.38 -7.82 -6.02
CA LEU A 45 7.36 -6.93 -5.47
C LEU A 45 6.71 -6.06 -6.55
N ALA A 46 7.48 -5.59 -7.54
CA ALA A 46 6.96 -4.85 -8.68
C ALA A 46 6.01 -5.70 -9.52
N ASP A 47 6.39 -6.95 -9.83
CA ASP A 47 5.53 -7.91 -10.54
C ASP A 47 4.22 -8.19 -9.78
N ALA A 48 4.26 -8.18 -8.44
CA ALA A 48 3.06 -8.30 -7.60
C ALA A 48 2.18 -7.03 -7.58
N GLY A 49 2.67 -5.90 -8.12
CA GLY A 49 1.94 -4.64 -8.21
C GLY A 49 2.35 -3.57 -7.19
N CYS A 50 3.58 -3.64 -6.68
CA CYS A 50 4.21 -2.53 -5.95
C CYS A 50 4.52 -1.39 -6.93
N ASP A 51 4.05 -0.19 -6.63
CA ASP A 51 4.24 0.97 -7.51
C ASP A 51 5.52 1.76 -7.17
N ILE A 52 5.96 1.72 -5.90
CA ILE A 52 7.13 2.45 -5.38
C ILE A 52 7.83 1.57 -4.33
N ILE A 53 9.15 1.46 -4.40
CA ILE A 53 9.90 0.69 -3.40
C ILE A 53 10.74 1.58 -2.51
N ARG A 54 10.89 1.20 -1.24
CA ARG A 54 11.75 1.87 -0.27
C ARG A 54 12.84 0.91 0.23
N CYS A 55 14.10 1.40 0.23
CA CYS A 55 15.24 0.70 0.80
C CYS A 55 15.80 1.45 2.01
N ALA A 56 16.20 0.74 3.04
CA ALA A 56 16.91 1.33 4.17
C ALA A 56 18.34 1.72 3.76
N VAL A 57 18.81 2.89 4.21
CA VAL A 57 20.17 3.36 3.98
C VAL A 57 20.87 3.61 5.33
N PRO A 58 21.36 2.55 5.99
CA PRO A 58 21.94 2.66 7.32
C PRO A 58 23.41 3.12 7.30
N ASN A 59 24.10 3.02 6.18
CA ASN A 59 25.53 3.31 6.02
C ASN A 59 25.85 3.76 4.58
N MET A 60 27.11 4.13 4.33
CA MET A 60 27.56 4.62 3.03
C MET A 60 27.60 3.53 1.96
N GLU A 61 27.87 2.28 2.33
CA GLU A 61 27.83 1.13 1.43
C GLU A 61 26.43 0.95 0.83
N ALA A 62 25.41 1.02 1.66
CA ALA A 62 24.01 0.98 1.22
C ALA A 62 23.65 2.19 0.33
N ALA A 63 24.12 3.40 0.68
CA ALA A 63 23.91 4.59 -0.14
C ALA A 63 24.55 4.44 -1.54
N ASN A 64 25.76 3.93 -1.62
CA ASN A 64 26.47 3.71 -2.87
C ASN A 64 25.86 2.58 -3.72
N ALA A 65 25.26 1.57 -3.09
CA ALA A 65 24.59 0.46 -3.77
C ALA A 65 23.34 0.90 -4.56
N LEU A 66 22.72 2.04 -4.18
CA LEU A 66 21.48 2.51 -4.81
C LEU A 66 21.60 2.73 -6.32
N SER A 67 22.74 3.19 -6.84
CA SER A 67 22.94 3.39 -8.27
C SER A 67 22.90 2.06 -9.05
N SER A 68 23.51 1.01 -8.50
CA SER A 68 23.46 -0.33 -9.08
C SER A 68 22.08 -0.96 -8.99
N ILE A 69 21.35 -0.72 -7.90
CA ILE A 69 19.95 -1.17 -7.74
C ILE A 69 19.07 -0.43 -8.74
N LYS A 70 19.15 0.91 -8.79
CA LYS A 70 18.32 1.74 -9.66
C LYS A 70 18.43 1.37 -11.14
N SER A 71 19.62 1.01 -11.59
CA SER A 71 19.86 0.61 -12.98
C SER A 71 19.20 -0.73 -13.38
N LYS A 72 18.71 -1.51 -12.42
CA LYS A 72 18.18 -2.87 -12.62
C LYS A 72 16.70 -3.02 -12.23
N ILE A 73 16.04 -1.94 -11.85
CA ILE A 73 14.63 -1.93 -11.44
C ILE A 73 13.81 -0.95 -12.28
N ASN A 74 12.50 -1.21 -12.40
CA ASN A 74 11.59 -0.43 -13.24
C ASN A 74 10.58 0.41 -12.45
N ILE A 75 10.70 0.47 -11.11
CA ILE A 75 9.85 1.29 -10.25
C ILE A 75 10.68 2.31 -9.48
N PRO A 76 10.10 3.44 -9.07
CA PRO A 76 10.80 4.45 -8.29
C PRO A 76 11.38 3.93 -6.98
N LEU A 77 12.60 4.39 -6.69
CA LEU A 77 13.38 4.02 -5.51
C LEU A 77 13.36 5.13 -4.46
N VAL A 78 12.92 4.80 -3.25
CA VAL A 78 12.92 5.71 -2.09
C VAL A 78 14.04 5.30 -1.14
N ALA A 79 14.93 6.21 -0.81
CA ALA A 79 15.95 6.02 0.22
C ALA A 79 15.40 6.43 1.60
N ASP A 80 15.51 5.53 2.57
CA ASP A 80 15.08 5.77 3.96
C ASP A 80 16.27 6.08 4.85
N ILE A 81 16.42 7.35 5.22
CA ILE A 81 17.52 7.86 6.03
C ILE A 81 17.02 8.22 7.43
N HIS A 82 17.69 7.70 8.46
CA HIS A 82 17.26 7.91 9.84
C HIS A 82 17.97 9.10 10.51
N PHE A 83 19.31 9.22 10.40
CA PHE A 83 20.06 10.16 11.22
C PHE A 83 21.12 10.97 10.46
N ASP A 84 21.88 10.32 9.56
CA ASP A 84 23.03 10.96 8.93
C ASP A 84 22.65 11.66 7.61
N TYR A 85 22.76 13.00 7.60
CA TYR A 85 22.49 13.83 6.43
C TYR A 85 23.41 13.50 5.22
N LYS A 86 24.62 12.99 5.47
CA LYS A 86 25.56 12.61 4.39
C LYS A 86 25.02 11.42 3.60
N LEU A 87 24.33 10.50 4.28
CA LEU A 87 23.69 9.36 3.61
C LEU A 87 22.52 9.83 2.74
N ALA A 88 21.79 10.88 3.16
CA ALA A 88 20.72 11.46 2.36
C ALA A 88 21.28 12.07 1.06
N ILE A 89 22.34 12.84 1.15
CA ILE A 89 23.03 13.45 -0.01
C ILE A 89 23.56 12.33 -0.93
N ALA A 90 24.29 11.37 -0.39
CA ALA A 90 24.82 10.25 -1.17
C ALA A 90 23.70 9.44 -1.86
N ALA A 91 22.56 9.21 -1.20
CA ALA A 91 21.43 8.53 -1.79
C ALA A 91 20.82 9.31 -2.97
N ILE A 92 20.74 10.64 -2.85
CA ILE A 92 20.28 11.53 -3.94
C ILE A 92 21.26 11.44 -5.13
N GLU A 93 22.56 11.53 -4.87
CA GLU A 93 23.59 11.45 -5.90
C GLU A 93 23.62 10.09 -6.60
N ASN A 94 23.28 9.02 -5.88
CA ASN A 94 23.19 7.65 -6.40
C ASN A 94 21.81 7.30 -7.00
N GLY A 95 20.96 8.29 -7.28
CA GLY A 95 19.77 8.13 -8.11
C GLY A 95 18.50 7.70 -7.38
N ALA A 96 18.39 7.97 -6.08
CA ALA A 96 17.10 7.85 -5.40
C ALA A 96 16.07 8.83 -5.99
N ASP A 97 14.86 8.35 -6.28
CA ASP A 97 13.77 9.18 -6.82
C ASP A 97 13.02 9.96 -5.74
N LYS A 98 13.19 9.60 -4.49
CA LYS A 98 12.67 10.27 -3.30
C LYS A 98 13.50 9.89 -2.10
N ILE A 99 13.68 10.79 -1.16
CA ILE A 99 14.23 10.47 0.15
C ILE A 99 13.15 10.54 1.24
N ARG A 100 13.29 9.74 2.28
CA ARG A 100 12.51 9.86 3.50
C ARG A 100 13.43 10.22 4.64
N ILE A 101 13.13 11.32 5.31
CA ILE A 101 13.83 11.77 6.51
C ILE A 101 12.83 12.15 7.61
N ASN A 102 13.34 12.22 8.84
CA ASN A 102 12.73 13.00 9.91
C ASN A 102 13.68 14.16 10.21
N PRO A 103 13.34 15.41 9.86
CA PRO A 103 14.23 16.56 10.09
C PRO A 103 14.72 16.67 11.53
N GLY A 104 13.88 16.32 12.53
CA GLY A 104 14.28 16.28 13.94
C GLY A 104 15.42 15.32 14.26
N ASN A 105 15.62 14.27 13.46
CA ASN A 105 16.69 13.30 13.65
C ASN A 105 17.97 13.64 12.87
N ILE A 106 17.87 14.48 11.83
CA ILE A 106 19.02 14.88 10.98
C ILE A 106 19.97 15.83 11.74
N GLY A 107 19.43 16.60 12.67
CA GLY A 107 20.20 17.46 13.56
C GLY A 107 20.08 18.95 13.22
N SER A 108 21.22 19.67 13.08
CA SER A 108 21.19 21.12 12.92
C SER A 108 20.56 21.58 11.60
N THR A 109 20.07 22.82 11.57
CA THR A 109 19.49 23.47 10.38
C THR A 109 20.44 23.44 9.19
N ASP A 110 21.76 23.61 9.41
CA ASP A 110 22.74 23.53 8.32
C ASP A 110 22.80 22.15 7.66
N ARG A 111 22.65 21.09 8.45
CA ARG A 111 22.58 19.70 7.91
C ARG A 111 21.32 19.47 7.11
N ILE A 112 20.19 19.95 7.63
CA ILE A 112 18.90 19.89 6.92
C ILE A 112 19.00 20.70 5.62
N LYS A 113 19.59 21.91 5.67
CA LYS A 113 19.81 22.74 4.50
C LYS A 113 20.65 22.02 3.44
N ALA A 114 21.73 21.35 3.81
CA ALA A 114 22.56 20.60 2.87
C ALA A 114 21.75 19.49 2.14
N VAL A 115 20.87 18.78 2.86
CA VAL A 115 19.97 17.77 2.25
C VAL A 115 18.95 18.45 1.32
N VAL A 116 18.36 19.54 1.74
CA VAL A 116 17.39 20.29 0.94
C VAL A 116 18.04 20.85 -0.32
N ASP A 117 19.25 21.41 -0.23
CA ASP A 117 19.98 21.92 -1.40
C ASP A 117 20.26 20.78 -2.42
N ALA A 118 20.72 19.63 -1.95
CA ALA A 118 20.93 18.47 -2.82
C ALA A 118 19.63 17.98 -3.47
N ALA A 119 18.51 17.97 -2.72
CA ALA A 119 17.20 17.59 -3.24
C ALA A 119 16.68 18.59 -4.29
N LYS A 120 16.90 19.90 -4.08
CA LYS A 120 16.59 20.97 -5.05
C LYS A 120 17.33 20.79 -6.35
N ASP A 121 18.64 20.56 -6.29
CA ASP A 121 19.51 20.43 -7.47
C ASP A 121 19.05 19.27 -8.39
N LYS A 122 18.46 18.23 -7.83
CA LYS A 122 17.95 17.05 -8.55
C LYS A 122 16.43 17.04 -8.69
N ASN A 123 15.72 18.03 -8.13
CA ASN A 123 14.26 18.09 -8.05
C ASN A 123 13.63 16.84 -7.44
N ILE A 124 14.24 16.30 -6.37
CA ILE A 124 13.82 15.06 -5.71
C ILE A 124 12.89 15.37 -4.54
N PRO A 125 11.68 14.78 -4.48
CA PRO A 125 10.78 15.03 -3.36
C PRO A 125 11.33 14.47 -2.05
N ILE A 126 11.10 15.23 -0.97
CA ILE A 126 11.43 14.84 0.39
C ILE A 126 10.16 14.38 1.09
N ARG A 127 10.17 13.16 1.65
CA ARG A 127 9.11 12.74 2.54
C ARG A 127 9.50 13.03 3.99
N VAL A 128 8.73 13.92 4.60
CA VAL A 128 8.76 14.18 6.05
C VAL A 128 7.98 13.07 6.76
N GLY A 129 8.65 12.28 7.61
CA GLY A 129 8.02 11.16 8.30
C GLY A 129 8.03 11.35 9.81
N VAL A 130 6.84 11.37 10.42
CA VAL A 130 6.64 11.42 11.88
C VAL A 130 5.94 10.14 12.34
N ASN A 131 6.45 9.54 13.40
CA ASN A 131 5.84 8.39 14.06
C ASN A 131 5.51 8.74 15.51
N SER A 132 4.39 8.23 16.02
CA SER A 132 3.97 8.42 17.42
C SER A 132 5.03 8.00 18.45
N GLY A 133 5.81 6.96 18.14
CA GLY A 133 6.86 6.46 19.03
C GLY A 133 8.15 7.30 19.05
N SER A 134 8.26 8.35 18.24
CA SER A 134 9.46 9.20 18.14
C SER A 134 9.13 10.71 18.20
N LEU A 135 8.07 11.08 18.92
CA LEU A 135 7.73 12.46 19.18
C LEU A 135 8.74 13.13 20.10
N GLU A 136 8.92 14.43 19.90
CA GLU A 136 9.72 15.29 20.76
C GLU A 136 9.14 15.34 22.18
N LYS A 137 10.02 15.32 23.19
CA LYS A 137 9.61 15.33 24.60
C LYS A 137 8.76 16.55 24.96
N GLU A 138 9.11 17.70 24.42
CA GLU A 138 8.40 18.96 24.62
C GLU A 138 6.95 18.89 24.12
N ILE A 139 6.74 18.24 22.97
CA ILE A 139 5.39 18.04 22.39
C ILE A 139 4.59 17.07 23.26
N VAL A 140 5.21 15.99 23.71
CA VAL A 140 4.57 14.99 24.59
C VAL A 140 4.16 15.62 25.92
N GLU A 141 5.05 16.40 26.54
CA GLU A 141 4.78 17.11 27.80
C GLU A 141 3.67 18.15 27.64
N LYS A 142 3.71 18.97 26.59
CA LYS A 142 2.71 19.98 26.27
C LYS A 142 1.31 19.40 26.08
N ASN A 143 1.22 18.23 25.44
CA ASN A 143 -0.07 17.58 25.12
C ASN A 143 -0.51 16.57 26.21
N GLY A 144 0.22 16.42 27.30
CA GLY A 144 -0.09 15.47 28.38
C GLY A 144 0.04 13.99 27.97
N GLY A 145 0.80 13.70 26.91
CA GLY A 145 1.02 12.38 26.35
C GLY A 145 1.18 12.39 24.83
N VAL A 146 1.22 11.17 24.25
CA VAL A 146 1.20 11.00 22.79
C VAL A 146 -0.25 11.14 22.31
N THR A 147 -0.53 12.19 21.54
CA THR A 147 -1.87 12.52 21.02
C THR A 147 -1.86 12.75 19.51
N ALA A 148 -3.02 12.71 18.88
CA ALA A 148 -3.15 13.02 17.46
C ALA A 148 -2.73 14.46 17.15
N GLU A 149 -3.09 15.40 18.01
CA GLU A 149 -2.75 16.82 17.92
C GLU A 149 -1.23 17.01 18.01
N GLY A 150 -0.55 16.35 18.97
CA GLY A 150 0.90 16.40 19.11
C GLY A 150 1.64 15.83 17.90
N ILE A 151 1.14 14.74 17.31
CA ILE A 151 1.71 14.16 16.09
C ILE A 151 1.60 15.14 14.92
N VAL A 152 0.46 15.81 14.79
CA VAL A 152 0.21 16.79 13.72
C VAL A 152 1.08 18.04 13.93
N GLU A 153 1.16 18.56 15.14
CA GLU A 153 2.07 19.68 15.50
C GLU A 153 3.51 19.36 15.08
N SER A 154 4.03 18.21 15.50
CA SER A 154 5.36 17.75 15.12
C SER A 154 5.56 17.65 13.60
N ALA A 155 4.54 17.18 12.87
CA ALA A 155 4.62 17.07 11.41
C ALA A 155 4.67 18.44 10.73
N ILE A 156 3.82 19.36 11.16
CA ILE A 156 3.74 20.73 10.61
C ILE A 156 5.04 21.48 10.87
N ASP A 157 5.58 21.41 12.08
CA ASP A 157 6.84 22.08 12.42
C ASP A 157 8.00 21.59 11.54
N LYS A 158 8.06 20.28 11.27
CA LYS A 158 9.07 19.70 10.39
C LYS A 158 8.88 20.06 8.92
N VAL A 159 7.64 20.20 8.47
CA VAL A 159 7.34 20.72 7.12
C VAL A 159 7.81 22.15 6.99
N ARG A 160 7.49 23.02 7.96
CA ARG A 160 7.89 24.43 7.98
C ARG A 160 9.41 24.62 7.92
N ILE A 161 10.18 23.79 8.62
CA ILE A 161 11.64 23.84 8.56
C ILE A 161 12.14 23.70 7.11
N ILE A 162 11.52 22.86 6.30
CA ILE A 162 11.92 22.66 4.90
C ILE A 162 11.36 23.78 4.00
N GLU A 163 10.13 24.25 4.27
CA GLU A 163 9.52 25.37 3.56
C GLU A 163 10.32 26.67 3.76
N ASP A 164 10.79 26.94 4.99
CA ASP A 164 11.64 28.11 5.31
C ASP A 164 13.00 28.07 4.58
N LEU A 165 13.46 26.88 4.19
CA LEU A 165 14.61 26.71 3.31
C LEU A 165 14.23 26.87 1.82
N GLY A 166 12.99 27.24 1.52
CA GLY A 166 12.47 27.49 0.18
C GLY A 166 12.28 26.22 -0.65
N TYR A 167 11.87 25.10 -0.04
CA TYR A 167 11.57 23.84 -0.75
C TYR A 167 10.19 23.29 -0.37
N ASP A 168 9.38 23.03 -1.38
CA ASP A 168 7.99 22.60 -1.22
C ASP A 168 7.61 21.35 -2.05
N ASN A 169 8.62 20.64 -2.60
CA ASN A 169 8.44 19.35 -3.22
C ASN A 169 8.40 18.26 -2.13
N LEU A 170 7.29 18.24 -1.37
CA LEU A 170 7.17 17.48 -0.14
C LEU A 170 6.05 16.44 -0.19
N VAL A 171 6.28 15.36 0.53
CA VAL A 171 5.27 14.34 0.90
C VAL A 171 5.29 14.24 2.42
N VAL A 172 4.15 14.08 3.06
CA VAL A 172 4.09 13.95 4.52
C VAL A 172 3.58 12.56 4.90
N SER A 173 4.17 11.97 5.93
CA SER A 173 3.68 10.72 6.51
C SER A 173 3.59 10.82 8.02
N ILE A 174 2.41 10.53 8.53
CA ILE A 174 2.12 10.41 9.95
C ILE A 174 1.77 8.96 10.22
N LYS A 175 2.36 8.36 11.24
CA LYS A 175 2.10 6.97 11.59
C LYS A 175 1.95 6.78 13.09
N SER A 176 0.98 5.95 13.46
CA SER A 176 0.79 5.46 14.81
C SER A 176 0.47 3.95 14.77
N SER A 177 0.79 3.24 15.84
CA SER A 177 0.33 1.87 16.10
C SER A 177 -1.11 1.84 16.64
N ASP A 178 -1.57 2.95 17.23
CA ASP A 178 -2.98 3.17 17.57
C ASP A 178 -3.75 3.61 16.31
N VAL A 179 -4.70 2.77 15.90
CA VAL A 179 -5.46 2.96 14.66
C VAL A 179 -6.30 4.23 14.70
N LEU A 180 -7.04 4.47 15.78
CA LEU A 180 -7.94 5.61 15.87
C LEU A 180 -7.18 6.93 16.02
N MET A 181 -6.08 6.92 16.77
CA MET A 181 -5.17 8.07 16.84
C MET A 181 -4.58 8.39 15.45
N CYS A 182 -4.18 7.36 14.70
CA CYS A 182 -3.67 7.53 13.34
C CYS A 182 -4.73 8.15 12.41
N VAL A 183 -5.97 7.67 12.45
CA VAL A 183 -7.10 8.22 11.69
C VAL A 183 -7.31 9.68 12.05
N LYS A 184 -7.40 9.99 13.35
CA LYS A 184 -7.60 11.35 13.84
C LYS A 184 -6.48 12.29 13.41
N ALA A 185 -5.23 11.86 13.50
CA ALA A 185 -4.09 12.66 13.06
C ALA A 185 -4.16 12.99 11.55
N HIS A 186 -4.60 12.04 10.71
CA HIS A 186 -4.79 12.29 9.27
C HIS A 186 -5.94 13.26 8.99
N GLU A 187 -7.05 13.17 9.74
CA GLU A 187 -8.15 14.13 9.66
C GLU A 187 -7.70 15.57 9.99
N LEU A 188 -6.83 15.70 11.00
CA LEU A 188 -6.32 17.01 11.42
C LEU A 188 -5.31 17.55 10.40
N VAL A 189 -4.28 16.77 10.06
CA VAL A 189 -3.22 17.24 9.17
C VAL A 189 -3.72 17.58 7.77
N SER A 190 -4.71 16.85 7.25
CA SER A 190 -5.30 17.12 5.93
C SER A 190 -6.00 18.48 5.83
N LYS A 191 -6.32 19.11 6.95
CA LYS A 191 -6.90 20.47 7.01
C LYS A 191 -5.85 21.56 7.03
N GLU A 192 -4.63 21.23 7.48
CA GLU A 192 -3.54 22.18 7.73
C GLU A 192 -2.56 22.28 6.55
N ILE A 193 -2.39 21.19 5.77
CA ILE A 193 -1.44 21.14 4.68
C ILE A 193 -2.07 20.59 3.40
N ASN A 194 -1.50 20.99 2.25
CA ASN A 194 -1.92 20.50 0.93
C ASN A 194 -0.88 19.55 0.26
N TYR A 195 0.05 19.02 1.03
CA TYR A 195 1.01 18.04 0.54
C TYR A 195 0.41 16.63 0.46
N PRO A 196 0.80 15.81 -0.53
CA PRO A 196 0.38 14.41 -0.60
C PRO A 196 0.73 13.67 0.68
N LEU A 197 -0.21 12.82 1.12
CA LEU A 197 -0.07 12.04 2.34
C LEU A 197 0.27 10.57 2.04
N HIS A 198 1.32 10.08 2.69
CA HIS A 198 1.65 8.66 2.71
C HIS A 198 1.08 8.01 3.95
N VAL A 199 0.08 7.15 3.76
CA VAL A 199 -0.74 6.58 4.82
C VAL A 199 -0.35 5.15 5.14
N GLY A 200 -0.43 4.76 6.39
CA GLY A 200 -0.23 3.39 6.85
C GLY A 200 -0.19 3.30 8.37
N ILE A 201 -0.60 2.16 8.90
CA ILE A 201 -0.47 1.85 10.32
C ILE A 201 0.93 1.26 10.56
N THR A 202 1.66 1.78 11.54
CA THR A 202 2.98 1.24 11.93
C THR A 202 2.83 0.18 13.01
N GLU A 203 3.81 -0.76 13.08
CA GLU A 203 3.82 -1.80 14.13
C GLU A 203 2.49 -2.55 14.23
N SER A 204 1.87 -2.84 13.08
CA SER A 204 0.53 -3.42 13.06
C SER A 204 0.51 -4.89 13.50
N GLY A 205 1.64 -5.60 13.46
CA GLY A 205 1.80 -6.95 13.98
C GLY A 205 1.93 -8.02 12.88
N THR A 206 1.61 -9.27 13.22
CA THR A 206 1.65 -10.42 12.32
C THR A 206 0.61 -10.31 11.20
N ILE A 207 0.65 -11.21 10.21
CA ILE A 207 -0.21 -11.16 9.02
C ILE A 207 -1.69 -10.99 9.41
N ILE A 208 -2.23 -11.76 10.34
CA ILE A 208 -3.66 -11.68 10.70
C ILE A 208 -3.98 -10.36 11.40
N SER A 209 -3.33 -10.08 12.52
CA SER A 209 -3.62 -8.86 13.31
C SER A 209 -3.25 -7.58 12.56
N GLY A 210 -2.15 -7.62 11.81
CA GLY A 210 -1.67 -6.51 11.03
C GLY A 210 -2.59 -6.17 9.86
N ASN A 211 -3.16 -7.17 9.19
CA ASN A 211 -4.14 -6.96 8.14
C ASN A 211 -5.43 -6.34 8.69
N ILE A 212 -5.92 -6.81 9.82
CA ILE A 212 -7.12 -6.23 10.45
C ILE A 212 -6.89 -4.75 10.79
N LYS A 213 -5.79 -4.44 11.50
CA LYS A 213 -5.47 -3.06 11.87
C LYS A 213 -5.26 -2.16 10.65
N SER A 214 -4.52 -2.64 9.65
CA SER A 214 -4.26 -1.89 8.42
C SER A 214 -5.53 -1.67 7.62
N SER A 215 -6.38 -2.67 7.49
CA SER A 215 -7.66 -2.55 6.76
C SER A 215 -8.60 -1.54 7.43
N ILE A 216 -8.70 -1.58 8.76
CA ILE A 216 -9.52 -0.60 9.50
C ILE A 216 -8.94 0.80 9.34
N GLY A 217 -7.65 0.99 9.63
CA GLY A 217 -7.03 2.31 9.61
C GLY A 217 -6.98 2.92 8.21
N LEU A 218 -6.52 2.17 7.22
CA LEU A 218 -6.51 2.62 5.82
C LEU A 218 -7.93 2.84 5.30
N GLY A 219 -8.86 1.93 5.61
CA GLY A 219 -10.26 2.05 5.21
C GLY A 219 -10.89 3.35 5.71
N LEU A 220 -10.73 3.66 7.00
CA LEU A 220 -11.28 4.88 7.60
C LEU A 220 -10.65 6.16 7.03
N ILE A 221 -9.33 6.16 6.77
CA ILE A 221 -8.63 7.34 6.23
C ILE A 221 -8.98 7.54 4.74
N LEU A 222 -8.86 6.49 3.94
CA LEU A 222 -9.11 6.55 2.50
C LEU A 222 -10.57 6.86 2.16
N ASN A 223 -11.52 6.36 2.96
CA ASN A 223 -12.95 6.66 2.78
C ASN A 223 -13.30 8.14 3.00
N GLN A 224 -12.45 8.88 3.72
CA GLN A 224 -12.58 10.33 3.88
C GLN A 224 -11.93 11.11 2.71
N GLY A 225 -11.45 10.42 1.68
CA GLY A 225 -10.74 11.05 0.58
C GLY A 225 -9.34 11.56 0.97
N ILE A 226 -8.70 10.96 1.96
CA ILE A 226 -7.35 11.31 2.44
C ILE A 226 -6.36 10.21 2.07
N GLY A 227 -5.19 10.58 1.52
CA GLY A 227 -4.10 9.65 1.21
C GLY A 227 -3.83 9.48 -0.27
N ASP A 228 -2.57 9.61 -0.64
CA ASP A 228 -2.06 9.58 -2.02
C ASP A 228 -1.14 8.40 -2.28
N THR A 229 -0.50 7.88 -1.25
CA THR A 229 0.23 6.61 -1.26
C THR A 229 -0.04 5.83 0.02
N ILE A 230 -0.07 4.50 -0.07
CA ILE A 230 -0.29 3.64 1.09
C ILE A 230 0.85 2.65 1.30
N ARG A 231 1.02 2.22 2.55
CA ARG A 231 1.80 1.04 2.89
C ARG A 231 1.10 0.22 3.97
N VAL A 232 0.82 -1.04 3.68
CA VAL A 232 0.54 -2.05 4.70
C VAL A 232 1.87 -2.49 5.29
N SER A 233 1.98 -2.60 6.61
CA SER A 233 3.22 -3.01 7.29
C SER A 233 2.95 -4.27 8.13
N LEU A 234 3.55 -5.38 7.73
CA LEU A 234 3.34 -6.69 8.37
C LEU A 234 4.66 -7.29 8.83
N THR A 235 4.61 -8.04 9.93
CA THR A 235 5.69 -8.95 10.30
C THR A 235 5.54 -10.23 9.46
N GLY A 236 6.13 -10.23 8.25
CA GLY A 236 6.01 -11.31 7.27
C GLY A 236 6.70 -11.01 5.94
N ASP A 237 6.40 -11.80 4.91
CA ASP A 237 6.88 -11.55 3.54
C ASP A 237 6.25 -10.24 3.01
N PRO A 238 7.05 -9.29 2.49
CA PRO A 238 6.54 -8.06 1.90
C PRO A 238 5.53 -8.26 0.75
N LEU A 239 5.49 -9.42 0.11
CA LEU A 239 4.44 -9.76 -0.86
C LEU A 239 3.03 -9.75 -0.25
N GLU A 240 2.90 -10.16 1.00
CA GLU A 240 1.61 -10.12 1.69
C GLU A 240 1.15 -8.67 1.95
N GLU A 241 2.10 -7.74 2.13
CA GLU A 241 1.79 -6.30 2.22
C GLU A 241 1.14 -5.79 0.91
N ILE A 242 1.68 -6.21 -0.26
CA ILE A 242 1.16 -5.81 -1.57
C ILE A 242 -0.22 -6.40 -1.84
N LYS A 243 -0.39 -7.71 -1.58
CA LYS A 243 -1.70 -8.37 -1.72
C LYS A 243 -2.78 -7.67 -0.91
N SER A 244 -2.48 -7.41 0.36
CA SER A 244 -3.39 -6.73 1.28
C SER A 244 -3.69 -5.30 0.84
N ALA A 245 -2.68 -4.54 0.40
CA ALA A 245 -2.86 -3.18 -0.09
C ALA A 245 -3.74 -3.13 -1.35
N LYS A 246 -3.53 -4.04 -2.31
CA LYS A 246 -4.38 -4.17 -3.51
C LYS A 246 -5.83 -4.49 -3.13
N LEU A 247 -6.02 -5.43 -2.20
CA LEU A 247 -7.37 -5.82 -1.76
C LEU A 247 -8.09 -4.67 -1.07
N ILE A 248 -7.41 -3.94 -0.15
CA ILE A 248 -7.97 -2.76 0.52
C ILE A 248 -8.42 -1.71 -0.51
N LEU A 249 -7.55 -1.36 -1.46
CA LEU A 249 -7.87 -0.35 -2.47
C LEU A 249 -9.03 -0.78 -3.38
N ARG A 250 -9.08 -2.05 -3.78
CA ARG A 250 -10.19 -2.60 -4.58
C ARG A 250 -11.50 -2.60 -3.82
N THR A 251 -11.49 -3.08 -2.58
CA THR A 251 -12.69 -3.11 -1.71
C THR A 251 -13.29 -1.72 -1.51
N LEU A 252 -12.46 -0.67 -1.56
CA LEU A 252 -12.89 0.73 -1.46
C LEU A 252 -13.23 1.37 -2.82
N GLY A 253 -13.13 0.64 -3.94
CA GLY A 253 -13.33 1.19 -5.28
C GLY A 253 -12.27 2.22 -5.71
N LEU A 254 -11.09 2.20 -5.09
CA LEU A 254 -10.00 3.15 -5.31
C LEU A 254 -8.90 2.62 -6.26
N ARG A 255 -9.00 1.37 -6.66
CA ARG A 255 -8.12 0.74 -7.66
C ARG A 255 -8.94 -0.25 -8.48
N GLU A 256 -8.88 -0.10 -9.77
CA GLU A 256 -9.47 -1.04 -10.72
C GLU A 256 -8.50 -2.19 -11.04
N GLY A 257 -9.05 -3.26 -11.61
CA GLY A 257 -8.30 -4.40 -12.10
C GLY A 257 -8.13 -5.54 -11.11
N GLY A 258 -8.19 -6.75 -11.65
CA GLY A 258 -8.21 -8.01 -10.92
C GLY A 258 -9.61 -8.46 -10.54
N ILE A 259 -9.75 -9.76 -10.33
CA ILE A 259 -11.03 -10.41 -10.02
C ILE A 259 -11.35 -10.25 -8.54
N GLU A 260 -12.56 -9.77 -8.21
CA GLU A 260 -13.12 -9.83 -6.87
C GLU A 260 -13.79 -11.20 -6.66
N VAL A 261 -13.33 -11.95 -5.67
CA VAL A 261 -13.98 -13.22 -5.30
C VAL A 261 -14.93 -12.99 -4.14
N VAL A 262 -16.20 -13.36 -4.32
CA VAL A 262 -17.20 -13.39 -3.26
C VAL A 262 -17.62 -14.83 -3.00
N SER A 263 -17.66 -15.25 -1.74
CA SER A 263 -18.08 -16.59 -1.35
C SER A 263 -19.11 -16.54 -0.25
N CYS A 264 -20.07 -17.47 -0.29
CA CYS A 264 -21.01 -17.56 0.82
C CYS A 264 -20.33 -18.17 2.06
N PRO A 265 -20.78 -17.83 3.28
CA PRO A 265 -20.29 -18.47 4.48
C PRO A 265 -20.73 -19.96 4.48
N THR A 266 -19.92 -20.83 5.06
CA THR A 266 -20.27 -22.23 5.27
C THR A 266 -21.52 -22.35 6.16
N CYS A 267 -22.50 -23.14 5.75
CA CYS A 267 -23.70 -23.39 6.52
C CYS A 267 -24.17 -24.85 6.35
N GLY A 268 -25.22 -25.26 7.05
CA GLY A 268 -25.75 -26.63 6.98
C GLY A 268 -26.33 -27.04 5.61
N ARG A 269 -26.40 -26.13 4.65
CA ARG A 269 -26.81 -26.41 3.25
C ARG A 269 -25.64 -26.66 2.31
N THR A 270 -24.38 -26.42 2.75
CA THR A 270 -23.19 -26.63 1.94
C THR A 270 -23.04 -28.10 1.59
N GLN A 271 -22.88 -28.42 0.31
CA GLN A 271 -22.83 -29.78 -0.23
C GLN A 271 -21.48 -30.18 -0.84
N ILE A 272 -20.52 -29.25 -0.81
CA ILE A 272 -19.17 -29.40 -1.37
C ILE A 272 -18.13 -28.91 -0.36
N ASP A 273 -16.86 -29.20 -0.58
CA ASP A 273 -15.76 -28.56 0.17
C ASP A 273 -15.58 -27.10 -0.27
N LEU A 274 -16.52 -26.26 0.19
CA LEU A 274 -16.56 -24.85 -0.18
C LEU A 274 -15.29 -24.07 0.24
N ILE A 275 -14.71 -24.42 1.39
CA ILE A 275 -13.50 -23.74 1.88
C ILE A 275 -12.33 -23.99 0.93
N SER A 276 -12.09 -25.24 0.58
CA SER A 276 -11.04 -25.60 -0.38
C SER A 276 -11.31 -24.98 -1.76
N LEU A 277 -12.56 -25.04 -2.23
CA LEU A 277 -12.95 -24.50 -3.52
C LEU A 277 -12.76 -22.98 -3.62
N ALA A 278 -13.18 -22.23 -2.59
CA ALA A 278 -13.01 -20.78 -2.55
C ALA A 278 -11.53 -20.39 -2.56
N ASN A 279 -10.70 -21.04 -1.74
CA ASN A 279 -9.25 -20.79 -1.71
C ASN A 279 -8.58 -21.13 -3.07
N GLN A 280 -8.99 -22.21 -3.73
CA GLN A 280 -8.48 -22.56 -5.06
C GLN A 280 -8.88 -21.52 -6.11
N VAL A 281 -10.12 -21.04 -6.08
CA VAL A 281 -10.57 -19.97 -6.99
C VAL A 281 -9.81 -18.68 -6.73
N GLU A 282 -9.64 -18.26 -5.47
CA GLU A 282 -8.91 -17.05 -5.10
C GLU A 282 -7.46 -17.09 -5.60
N ASN A 283 -6.78 -18.22 -5.43
CA ASN A 283 -5.42 -18.40 -5.96
C ASN A 283 -5.40 -18.44 -7.50
N MET A 284 -6.35 -19.09 -8.14
CA MET A 284 -6.42 -19.21 -9.60
C MET A 284 -6.62 -17.87 -10.28
N VAL A 285 -7.42 -16.97 -9.69
CA VAL A 285 -7.77 -15.67 -10.29
C VAL A 285 -6.77 -14.56 -9.95
N ALA A 286 -5.81 -14.82 -9.07
CA ALA A 286 -4.88 -13.79 -8.57
C ALA A 286 -4.12 -13.06 -9.68
N ASP A 287 -3.76 -13.77 -10.75
CA ASP A 287 -2.98 -13.26 -11.89
C ASP A 287 -3.82 -12.95 -13.13
N ILE A 288 -5.15 -13.09 -13.05
CA ILE A 288 -6.04 -12.80 -14.18
C ILE A 288 -6.41 -11.30 -14.16
N PRO A 289 -6.08 -10.53 -15.20
CA PRO A 289 -6.25 -9.06 -15.19
C PRO A 289 -7.66 -8.61 -15.59
N LEU A 290 -8.69 -9.42 -15.32
CA LEU A 290 -10.08 -9.05 -15.56
C LEU A 290 -10.62 -8.21 -14.40
N ASN A 291 -11.42 -7.20 -14.69
CA ASN A 291 -12.10 -6.38 -13.69
C ASN A 291 -13.54 -6.86 -13.53
N ILE A 292 -13.72 -8.02 -12.93
CA ILE A 292 -15.02 -8.69 -12.76
C ILE A 292 -15.16 -9.28 -11.36
N LYS A 293 -16.40 -9.64 -11.01
CA LYS A 293 -16.75 -10.33 -9.77
C LYS A 293 -17.03 -11.81 -10.03
N VAL A 294 -16.34 -12.69 -9.29
CA VAL A 294 -16.51 -14.14 -9.33
C VAL A 294 -17.17 -14.63 -8.04
N ALA A 295 -18.29 -15.34 -8.15
CA ALA A 295 -19.00 -15.91 -7.01
C ALA A 295 -18.64 -17.38 -6.79
N VAL A 296 -18.43 -17.79 -5.53
CA VAL A 296 -18.23 -19.19 -5.13
C VAL A 296 -19.29 -19.57 -4.09
N MET A 297 -20.26 -20.39 -4.50
CA MET A 297 -21.43 -20.72 -3.69
C MET A 297 -21.47 -22.22 -3.35
N GLY A 298 -21.72 -22.51 -2.08
CA GLY A 298 -21.68 -23.88 -1.53
C GLY A 298 -22.93 -24.71 -1.76
N CYS A 299 -24.02 -24.15 -2.30
CA CYS A 299 -25.24 -24.88 -2.61
C CYS A 299 -26.01 -24.29 -3.80
N VAL A 300 -26.77 -25.13 -4.49
CA VAL A 300 -27.58 -24.70 -5.65
C VAL A 300 -28.89 -23.98 -5.26
N VAL A 301 -29.26 -23.96 -3.99
CA VAL A 301 -30.52 -23.34 -3.54
C VAL A 301 -30.44 -21.81 -3.57
N ASN A 302 -29.43 -21.24 -2.93
CA ASN A 302 -29.20 -19.79 -2.90
C ASN A 302 -28.14 -19.34 -3.93
N GLY A 303 -27.33 -20.30 -4.42
CA GLY A 303 -26.22 -20.00 -5.32
C GLY A 303 -26.59 -19.14 -6.53
N PRO A 304 -27.65 -19.49 -7.30
CA PRO A 304 -28.06 -18.67 -8.44
C PRO A 304 -28.53 -17.26 -8.05
N GLY A 305 -29.19 -17.09 -6.90
CA GLY A 305 -29.65 -15.79 -6.41
C GLY A 305 -28.52 -14.89 -5.94
N GLU A 306 -27.59 -15.43 -5.16
CA GLU A 306 -26.41 -14.70 -4.64
C GLU A 306 -25.34 -14.48 -5.71
N ALA A 307 -25.20 -15.41 -6.67
CA ALA A 307 -24.32 -15.25 -7.84
C ALA A 307 -24.87 -14.27 -8.89
N LYS A 308 -26.12 -13.82 -8.77
CA LYS A 308 -26.75 -12.92 -9.76
C LYS A 308 -26.07 -11.56 -9.84
N GLU A 309 -25.48 -11.10 -8.74
CA GLU A 309 -24.74 -9.83 -8.69
C GLU A 309 -23.26 -9.99 -9.09
N ALA A 310 -22.82 -11.22 -9.38
CA ALA A 310 -21.49 -11.49 -9.91
C ALA A 310 -21.55 -11.69 -11.44
N ASP A 311 -20.43 -11.35 -12.09
CA ASP A 311 -20.33 -11.51 -13.54
C ASP A 311 -20.31 -12.98 -13.94
N ILE A 312 -19.63 -13.81 -13.13
CA ILE A 312 -19.61 -15.28 -13.27
C ILE A 312 -19.49 -15.92 -11.89
N GLY A 313 -19.93 -17.16 -11.75
CA GLY A 313 -19.77 -17.88 -10.50
C GLY A 313 -19.95 -19.37 -10.65
N ILE A 314 -19.62 -20.07 -9.57
CA ILE A 314 -19.86 -21.50 -9.40
C ILE A 314 -20.77 -21.75 -8.21
N ALA A 315 -21.66 -22.72 -8.33
CA ALA A 315 -22.51 -23.18 -7.23
C ALA A 315 -22.39 -24.70 -7.11
N GLY A 316 -22.00 -25.16 -5.93
CA GLY A 316 -21.83 -26.60 -5.65
C GLY A 316 -23.15 -27.32 -5.42
N GLY A 317 -23.24 -28.57 -5.87
CA GLY A 317 -24.32 -29.49 -5.60
C GLY A 317 -23.74 -30.89 -5.32
N ILE A 318 -24.59 -31.88 -5.12
CA ILE A 318 -24.16 -33.26 -4.80
C ILE A 318 -23.49 -33.90 -6.04
N ASN A 319 -22.16 -34.11 -5.97
CA ASN A 319 -21.30 -34.68 -7.04
C ASN A 319 -21.27 -33.84 -8.35
N GLU A 320 -21.89 -32.69 -8.41
CA GLU A 320 -21.97 -31.83 -9.56
C GLU A 320 -22.09 -30.39 -9.15
N GLY A 321 -21.84 -29.47 -10.06
CA GLY A 321 -22.01 -28.04 -9.81
C GLY A 321 -22.43 -27.29 -11.06
N LEU A 322 -22.73 -26.03 -10.86
CA LEU A 322 -23.21 -25.12 -11.89
C LEU A 322 -22.17 -24.04 -12.16
N ILE A 323 -21.98 -23.69 -13.42
CA ILE A 323 -21.34 -22.42 -13.83
C ILE A 323 -22.48 -21.45 -14.17
N ILE A 324 -22.44 -20.29 -13.56
CA ILE A 324 -23.49 -19.25 -13.65
C ILE A 324 -22.83 -17.99 -14.21
N LYS A 325 -23.33 -17.42 -15.28
CA LYS A 325 -22.86 -16.17 -15.87
C LYS A 325 -24.01 -15.16 -15.92
N LYS A 326 -23.82 -13.97 -15.32
CA LYS A 326 -24.85 -12.91 -15.24
C LYS A 326 -26.21 -13.41 -14.73
N GLY A 327 -26.20 -14.35 -13.78
CA GLY A 327 -27.41 -14.91 -13.17
C GLY A 327 -28.02 -16.11 -13.93
N GLU A 328 -27.50 -16.48 -15.09
CA GLU A 328 -27.97 -17.62 -15.89
C GLU A 328 -27.05 -18.82 -15.76
N ILE A 329 -27.61 -20.02 -15.63
CA ILE A 329 -26.85 -21.27 -15.61
C ILE A 329 -26.40 -21.57 -17.03
N ILE A 330 -25.08 -21.50 -17.29
CA ILE A 330 -24.52 -21.76 -18.60
C ILE A 330 -24.00 -23.20 -18.76
N LYS A 331 -23.59 -23.84 -17.65
CA LYS A 331 -23.08 -25.22 -17.64
C LYS A 331 -23.45 -25.93 -16.35
N LYS A 332 -23.63 -27.25 -16.46
CA LYS A 332 -23.69 -28.18 -15.34
C LYS A 332 -22.54 -29.16 -15.53
N VAL A 333 -21.67 -29.29 -14.52
CA VAL A 333 -20.42 -30.02 -14.62
C VAL A 333 -20.18 -30.87 -13.36
N PRO A 334 -19.41 -31.96 -13.44
CA PRO A 334 -18.95 -32.68 -12.26
C PRO A 334 -18.18 -31.78 -11.32
N GLU A 335 -18.25 -32.03 -10.00
CA GLU A 335 -17.60 -31.21 -8.97
C GLU A 335 -16.09 -31.02 -9.22
N ASP A 336 -15.39 -32.10 -9.61
CA ASP A 336 -13.96 -32.11 -9.92
C ASP A 336 -13.57 -31.26 -11.15
N LYS A 337 -14.55 -30.85 -11.96
CA LYS A 337 -14.36 -30.00 -13.15
C LYS A 337 -14.70 -28.52 -12.93
N LEU A 338 -15.29 -28.15 -11.79
CA LEU A 338 -15.76 -26.77 -11.54
C LEU A 338 -14.65 -25.74 -11.74
N ILE A 339 -13.47 -25.95 -11.15
CA ILE A 339 -12.36 -25.01 -11.25
C ILE A 339 -11.82 -24.89 -12.67
N SER A 340 -11.62 -26.03 -13.35
CA SER A 340 -11.09 -26.04 -14.71
C SER A 340 -12.06 -25.37 -15.70
N GLU A 341 -13.34 -25.59 -15.55
CA GLU A 341 -14.37 -24.96 -16.37
C GLU A 341 -14.51 -23.46 -16.07
N LEU A 342 -14.50 -23.05 -14.80
CA LEU A 342 -14.48 -21.63 -14.44
C LEU A 342 -13.25 -20.94 -15.03
N ARG A 343 -12.07 -21.56 -14.94
CA ARG A 343 -10.86 -21.02 -15.55
C ARG A 343 -10.97 -20.85 -17.05
N ASN A 344 -11.54 -21.84 -17.74
CA ASN A 344 -11.76 -21.79 -19.20
C ASN A 344 -12.68 -20.61 -19.56
N GLU A 345 -13.77 -20.39 -18.82
CA GLU A 345 -14.67 -19.26 -19.03
C GLU A 345 -13.95 -17.90 -18.81
N LEU A 346 -13.10 -17.81 -17.78
CA LEU A 346 -12.34 -16.60 -17.48
C LEU A 346 -11.27 -16.31 -18.54
N LEU A 347 -10.56 -17.33 -19.03
CA LEU A 347 -9.55 -17.16 -20.10
C LEU A 347 -10.16 -16.79 -21.45
N ASN A 348 -11.41 -17.19 -21.72
CA ASN A 348 -12.15 -16.88 -22.92
C ASN A 348 -13.22 -15.79 -22.65
N TRP A 349 -12.99 -14.95 -21.64
CA TRP A 349 -13.95 -13.94 -21.23
C TRP A 349 -14.30 -12.97 -22.36
N SER A 350 -15.57 -12.93 -22.71
CA SER A 350 -16.16 -11.88 -23.57
C SER A 350 -17.29 -11.21 -22.79
N GLU A 351 -17.28 -9.89 -22.79
CA GLU A 351 -18.29 -9.07 -22.09
C GLU A 351 -19.74 -9.33 -22.58
#